data_6b4c8915ca5e55e83b6ace54ec0acdfa
#
_entry.id   6b4c8915ca5e55e83b6ace54ec0acdfa
#
_cell.length_a   1.000
_cell.length_b   1.000
_cell.length_c   1.000
_cell.angle_alpha   90.00
_cell.angle_beta   90.00
_cell.angle_gamma   90.00
#
_symmetry.space_group_name_H-M   'P 1'
#
loop_
_entity.id
_entity.type
_entity.pdbx_description
1 polymer ?
#
loop_
_entity_poly.entity_id
_entity_poly.type
_entity_poly.pdbx_seq_one_letter_code
_entity_poly.pdbx_strand_id
1 'polypeptide(L)'
;MIADLKPYSAYKKSGSLWLGAVPSHWEVQNLRTLIRPYNERNRPDLPLLSVAREKGVFVRSLTDAGENHNVIPEDLSNYKVARAGNLVINKMKAWQGSMGIAPCDGIVSPAYFVFNFAIANRSFGQALLRSRPYVAHFGQASDGVRVGQWDLTIRGMRQIPILLPPPDDQAAIVRFLNWSNGQLEKAIRAKRKVITLLNEQKQVIIHRAVTRGLDPSVPLKPSGIPWLGDIPQHWEVRKLKFEMRFCGGGTPSKGNLSYWNGLIPWVSPKDMKTEIIRDTIDHITERAVAQSSTNLVPAGSLLMVVRSGILQRTIPVAKSICEVALNQDMKSLTSKGRLDLDYFALFIRGCEKQLLHEWTKQGATVESIEHHYLSNTKVPIPPIQEQQQILDQVAGETAPITTAISRFEREIELLREYRTRLVADVVTGKLDVREAAEKLLDEVQTLEFEDDLVALEEDVDCSL
;
A
#
# COMPACT_ATOMS: atom_id res chain seq x y z
N MET A 1 24.20 18.03 -0.76
CA MET A 1 24.59 17.10 -1.84
C MET A 1 23.51 16.96 -2.92
N ILE A 2 22.29 16.49 -2.66
CA ILE A 2 21.26 16.33 -3.72
C ILE A 2 20.75 17.69 -4.25
N ALA A 3 20.63 18.70 -3.39
CA ALA A 3 20.16 20.05 -3.76
C ALA A 3 21.17 20.84 -4.63
N ASP A 4 22.41 20.42 -4.69
CA ASP A 4 23.51 21.12 -5.34
C ASP A 4 23.90 20.53 -6.70
N LEU A 5 23.14 19.53 -7.18
CA LEU A 5 23.41 18.89 -8.47
C LEU A 5 23.22 19.89 -9.61
N LYS A 6 24.18 19.91 -10.52
CA LYS A 6 24.20 20.81 -11.69
C LYS A 6 24.00 20.01 -12.97
N PRO A 7 23.55 20.64 -14.04
CA PRO A 7 23.63 20.05 -15.38
C PRO A 7 25.07 19.79 -15.80
N TYR A 8 25.29 18.90 -16.76
CA TYR A 8 26.60 18.73 -17.40
C TYR A 8 27.04 20.01 -18.10
N SER A 9 28.36 20.20 -18.28
CA SER A 9 28.93 21.41 -18.85
C SER A 9 28.64 21.62 -20.35
N ALA A 10 28.38 20.52 -21.08
CA ALA A 10 28.11 20.57 -22.52
C ALA A 10 27.09 19.50 -22.94
N TYR A 11 26.23 19.86 -23.88
CA TYR A 11 25.18 19.00 -24.42
C TYR A 11 25.24 18.95 -25.96
N LYS A 12 24.73 17.82 -26.50
CA LYS A 12 24.45 17.65 -27.93
C LYS A 12 23.03 17.16 -28.15
N LYS A 13 22.50 17.36 -29.37
CA LYS A 13 21.20 16.79 -29.76
C LYS A 13 21.29 15.25 -29.77
N SER A 14 20.36 14.55 -29.14
CA SER A 14 20.32 13.08 -29.13
C SER A 14 19.89 12.47 -30.47
N GLY A 15 19.31 13.25 -31.36
CA GLY A 15 18.65 12.75 -32.57
C GLY A 15 17.22 12.21 -32.32
N SER A 16 16.74 12.24 -31.07
CA SER A 16 15.40 11.81 -30.70
C SER A 16 14.67 12.94 -29.97
N LEU A 17 13.43 13.23 -30.40
CA LEU A 17 12.64 14.34 -29.84
C LEU A 17 12.36 14.14 -28.34
N TRP A 18 12.09 12.93 -27.89
CA TRP A 18 11.71 12.63 -26.50
C TRP A 18 12.91 12.63 -25.54
N LEU A 19 14.12 12.34 -26.03
CA LEU A 19 15.35 12.44 -25.23
C LEU A 19 15.89 13.87 -25.17
N GLY A 20 15.62 14.67 -26.20
CA GLY A 20 16.10 16.04 -26.29
C GLY A 20 17.63 16.14 -26.39
N ALA A 21 18.21 17.02 -25.57
CA ALA A 21 19.65 17.17 -25.43
C ALA A 21 20.23 16.20 -24.40
N VAL A 22 21.41 15.64 -24.69
CA VAL A 22 22.15 14.70 -23.84
C VAL A 22 23.59 15.19 -23.67
N PRO A 23 24.31 14.80 -22.62
CA PRO A 23 25.71 15.20 -22.43
C PRO A 23 26.55 14.91 -23.67
N SER A 24 27.40 15.85 -24.06
CA SER A 24 28.12 15.79 -25.33
C SER A 24 29.01 14.55 -25.50
N HIS A 25 29.54 14.02 -24.39
CA HIS A 25 30.45 12.87 -24.36
C HIS A 25 29.69 11.51 -24.25
N TRP A 26 28.35 11.53 -24.07
CA TRP A 26 27.56 10.28 -24.06
C TRP A 26 27.28 9.80 -25.48
N GLU A 27 27.28 8.50 -25.70
CA GLU A 27 26.84 7.91 -26.95
C GLU A 27 25.33 7.64 -26.96
N VAL A 28 24.73 7.62 -28.14
CA VAL A 28 23.34 7.24 -28.37
C VAL A 28 23.33 6.10 -29.38
N GLN A 29 22.88 4.94 -29.00
CA GLN A 29 22.79 3.78 -29.86
C GLN A 29 21.37 3.18 -29.80
N ASN A 30 20.95 2.48 -30.87
CA ASN A 30 19.68 1.76 -30.82
C ASN A 30 19.78 0.51 -29.95
N LEU A 31 18.72 0.15 -29.22
CA LEU A 31 18.70 -1.05 -28.35
C LEU A 31 19.12 -2.32 -29.10
N ARG A 32 18.82 -2.42 -30.42
CA ARG A 32 19.23 -3.55 -31.27
C ARG A 32 20.72 -3.89 -31.25
N THR A 33 21.58 -2.90 -31.02
CA THR A 33 23.04 -3.09 -31.02
C THR A 33 23.52 -3.71 -29.70
N LEU A 34 22.73 -3.55 -28.65
CA LEU A 34 23.07 -3.94 -27.28
C LEU A 34 22.43 -5.27 -26.86
N ILE A 35 21.42 -5.75 -27.60
CA ILE A 35 20.69 -6.96 -27.23
C ILE A 35 20.86 -8.06 -28.26
N ARG A 36 21.00 -9.31 -27.77
CA ARG A 36 20.96 -10.53 -28.58
C ARG A 36 19.99 -11.53 -27.94
N PRO A 37 19.03 -12.11 -28.69
CA PRO A 37 18.09 -13.08 -28.13
C PRO A 37 18.83 -14.22 -27.46
N TYR A 38 18.29 -14.67 -26.31
CA TYR A 38 18.76 -15.84 -25.58
C TYR A 38 17.60 -16.83 -25.41
N ASN A 39 17.75 -18.09 -25.88
CA ASN A 39 16.66 -19.05 -26.04
C ASN A 39 16.96 -20.44 -25.48
N GLU A 40 17.70 -20.54 -24.40
CA GLU A 40 17.86 -21.81 -23.67
C GLU A 40 16.56 -22.20 -22.97
N ARG A 41 16.23 -23.49 -22.92
CA ARG A 41 15.06 -24.06 -22.25
C ARG A 41 15.39 -25.36 -21.56
N ASN A 42 14.36 -26.00 -20.97
CA ASN A 42 14.44 -27.33 -20.37
C ASN A 42 15.43 -27.41 -19.20
N ARG A 43 15.34 -26.42 -18.27
CA ARG A 43 16.10 -26.39 -17.01
C ARG A 43 15.15 -26.18 -15.83
N PRO A 44 14.21 -27.15 -15.58
CA PRO A 44 13.28 -27.03 -14.45
C PRO A 44 13.94 -27.08 -13.08
N ASP A 45 15.22 -27.44 -13.02
CA ASP A 45 16.09 -27.43 -11.84
C ASP A 45 16.45 -26.02 -11.35
N LEU A 46 16.32 -24.99 -12.20
CA LEU A 46 16.65 -23.62 -11.85
C LEU A 46 15.49 -22.92 -11.13
N PRO A 47 15.77 -21.93 -10.26
CA PRO A 47 14.75 -21.18 -9.54
C PRO A 47 13.85 -20.41 -10.50
N LEU A 48 12.57 -20.34 -10.16
CA LEU A 48 11.59 -19.55 -10.90
C LEU A 48 11.77 -18.05 -10.65
N LEU A 49 11.95 -17.28 -11.72
CA LEU A 49 12.04 -15.84 -11.67
C LEU A 49 10.72 -15.19 -12.09
N SER A 50 10.36 -14.14 -11.41
CA SER A 50 9.24 -13.26 -11.76
C SER A 50 9.73 -11.89 -12.21
N VAL A 51 8.90 -11.20 -13.01
CA VAL A 51 9.17 -9.85 -13.47
C VAL A 51 8.01 -8.94 -13.05
N ALA A 52 8.28 -8.04 -12.12
CA ALA A 52 7.30 -7.10 -11.62
C ALA A 52 7.70 -5.65 -11.92
N ARG A 53 6.70 -4.79 -12.03
CA ARG A 53 6.87 -3.35 -12.24
C ARG A 53 7.76 -2.71 -11.17
N GLU A 54 7.54 -3.04 -9.91
CA GLU A 54 8.23 -2.37 -8.80
C GLU A 54 9.61 -3.01 -8.52
N LYS A 55 9.69 -4.35 -8.55
CA LYS A 55 10.89 -5.10 -8.16
C LYS A 55 11.85 -5.39 -9.32
N GLY A 56 11.41 -5.29 -10.58
CA GLY A 56 12.16 -5.79 -11.73
C GLY A 56 12.13 -7.32 -11.78
N VAL A 57 13.29 -7.96 -12.05
CA VAL A 57 13.44 -9.42 -12.03
C VAL A 57 13.90 -9.87 -10.64
N PHE A 58 13.22 -10.87 -10.09
CA PHE A 58 13.52 -11.41 -8.76
C PHE A 58 13.16 -12.89 -8.66
N VAL A 59 13.77 -13.59 -7.71
CA VAL A 59 13.44 -14.99 -7.41
C VAL A 59 12.05 -15.04 -6.79
N ARG A 60 11.16 -15.83 -7.39
CA ARG A 60 9.78 -15.97 -6.90
C ARG A 60 9.76 -16.87 -5.65
N SER A 61 9.16 -16.38 -4.58
CA SER A 61 8.85 -17.22 -3.42
C SER A 61 7.69 -18.16 -3.76
N LEU A 62 7.87 -19.45 -3.54
CA LEU A 62 6.81 -20.44 -3.74
C LEU A 62 5.82 -20.48 -2.56
N THR A 63 6.21 -19.93 -1.42
CA THR A 63 5.43 -19.95 -0.17
C THR A 63 4.64 -18.67 0.08
N ASP A 64 4.94 -17.56 -0.59
CA ASP A 64 4.24 -16.30 -0.42
C ASP A 64 3.00 -16.21 -1.31
N ALA A 65 1.83 -16.40 -0.70
CA ALA A 65 0.54 -16.28 -1.37
C ALA A 65 0.27 -14.87 -1.94
N GLY A 66 0.88 -13.82 -1.39
CA GLY A 66 0.75 -12.43 -1.85
C GLY A 66 1.48 -12.16 -3.17
N GLU A 67 2.51 -12.91 -3.50
CA GLU A 67 3.25 -12.83 -4.76
C GLU A 67 2.71 -13.77 -5.85
N ASN A 68 1.85 -14.72 -5.50
CA ASN A 68 1.38 -15.80 -6.35
C ASN A 68 0.01 -15.51 -7.01
N HIS A 69 -0.06 -14.46 -7.83
CA HIS A 69 -1.30 -14.14 -8.58
C HIS A 69 -1.61 -15.10 -9.75
N ASN A 70 -0.65 -15.90 -10.18
CA ASN A 70 -0.82 -16.85 -11.29
C ASN A 70 -0.45 -18.26 -10.84
N VAL A 71 -1.25 -19.24 -11.25
CA VAL A 71 -0.97 -20.65 -11.04
C VAL A 71 0.33 -21.01 -11.77
N ILE A 72 1.25 -21.67 -11.07
CA ILE A 72 2.49 -22.20 -11.64
C ILE A 72 2.12 -23.55 -12.28
N PRO A 73 2.39 -23.75 -13.59
CA PRO A 73 2.18 -25.05 -14.23
C PRO A 73 3.08 -26.13 -13.61
N GLU A 74 2.63 -27.37 -13.58
CA GLU A 74 3.44 -28.51 -13.12
C GLU A 74 4.64 -28.77 -14.05
N ASP A 75 4.45 -28.59 -15.36
CA ASP A 75 5.51 -28.73 -16.36
C ASP A 75 6.15 -27.37 -16.69
N LEU A 76 7.40 -27.20 -16.28
CA LEU A 76 8.23 -26.02 -16.54
C LEU A 76 9.26 -26.21 -17.68
N SER A 77 9.21 -27.33 -18.42
CA SER A 77 10.17 -27.65 -19.49
C SER A 77 10.22 -26.59 -20.60
N ASN A 78 9.08 -25.95 -20.88
CA ASN A 78 8.95 -24.86 -21.87
C ASN A 78 9.41 -23.50 -21.38
N TYR A 79 9.74 -23.35 -20.10
CA TYR A 79 10.21 -22.09 -19.55
C TYR A 79 11.58 -21.72 -20.12
N LYS A 80 11.80 -20.42 -20.33
CA LYS A 80 13.07 -19.91 -20.86
C LYS A 80 14.07 -19.72 -19.73
N VAL A 81 15.31 -20.11 -19.96
CA VAL A 81 16.41 -19.81 -19.04
C VAL A 81 16.78 -18.34 -19.17
N ALA A 82 16.94 -17.68 -18.03
CA ALA A 82 17.58 -16.38 -17.90
C ALA A 82 18.85 -16.54 -17.08
N ARG A 83 20.01 -16.24 -17.66
CA ARG A 83 21.28 -16.25 -16.96
C ARG A 83 21.49 -14.95 -16.18
N ALA A 84 22.26 -14.99 -15.10
CA ALA A 84 22.63 -13.81 -14.36
C ALA A 84 23.14 -12.70 -15.30
N GLY A 85 22.46 -11.53 -15.27
CA GLY A 85 22.79 -10.41 -16.14
C GLY A 85 22.06 -10.37 -17.47
N ASN A 86 21.21 -11.34 -17.80
CA ASN A 86 20.31 -11.22 -18.93
C ASN A 86 19.24 -10.14 -18.68
N LEU A 87 18.88 -9.40 -19.73
CA LEU A 87 17.71 -8.55 -19.74
C LEU A 87 16.47 -9.40 -19.97
N VAL A 88 15.54 -9.35 -19.03
CA VAL A 88 14.24 -10.04 -19.10
C VAL A 88 13.12 -9.01 -19.19
N ILE A 89 12.22 -9.18 -20.17
CA ILE A 89 11.13 -8.25 -20.43
C ILE A 89 9.81 -9.05 -20.50
N ASN A 90 8.86 -8.68 -19.65
CA ASN A 90 7.49 -9.17 -19.80
C ASN A 90 6.82 -8.39 -20.95
N LYS A 91 6.68 -9.03 -22.12
CA LYS A 91 6.18 -8.37 -23.32
C LYS A 91 4.80 -7.75 -23.15
N MET A 92 3.90 -8.39 -22.37
CA MET A 92 2.52 -7.93 -22.13
C MET A 92 2.43 -6.77 -21.12
N LYS A 93 3.48 -6.54 -20.34
CA LYS A 93 3.53 -5.49 -19.30
C LYS A 93 4.77 -4.59 -19.41
N ALA A 94 5.48 -4.61 -20.54
CA ALA A 94 6.63 -3.75 -20.80
C ALA A 94 6.25 -2.25 -20.74
N TRP A 95 5.07 -1.90 -21.22
CA TRP A 95 4.49 -0.56 -21.16
C TRP A 95 4.26 -0.06 -19.73
N GLN A 96 4.27 -0.95 -18.74
CA GLN A 96 4.23 -0.60 -17.32
C GLN A 96 5.61 -0.60 -16.65
N GLY A 97 6.68 -0.99 -17.37
CA GLY A 97 8.02 -1.11 -16.82
C GLY A 97 8.34 -2.48 -16.22
N SER A 98 7.56 -3.53 -16.54
CA SER A 98 7.85 -4.91 -16.10
C SER A 98 9.00 -5.51 -16.91
N MET A 99 10.22 -5.11 -16.54
CA MET A 99 11.48 -5.59 -17.11
C MET A 99 12.62 -5.39 -16.09
N GLY A 100 13.75 -6.04 -16.33
CA GLY A 100 14.94 -5.87 -15.48
C GLY A 100 16.04 -6.85 -15.85
N ILE A 101 17.13 -6.78 -15.09
CA ILE A 101 18.27 -7.69 -15.22
C ILE A 101 18.07 -8.87 -14.28
N ALA A 102 18.29 -10.10 -14.79
CA ALA A 102 18.24 -11.31 -13.98
C ALA A 102 19.34 -11.28 -12.91
N PRO A 103 18.98 -11.38 -11.61
CA PRO A 103 19.95 -11.34 -10.51
C PRO A 103 20.80 -12.62 -10.39
N CYS A 104 20.26 -13.73 -10.84
CA CYS A 104 20.88 -15.05 -10.84
C CYS A 104 20.38 -15.87 -12.04
N ASP A 105 20.95 -17.04 -12.25
CA ASP A 105 20.43 -18.02 -13.19
C ASP A 105 19.05 -18.51 -12.71
N GLY A 106 18.09 -18.58 -13.62
CA GLY A 106 16.74 -19.00 -13.30
C GLY A 106 15.89 -19.20 -14.54
N ILE A 107 14.62 -19.53 -14.36
CA ILE A 107 13.66 -19.73 -15.45
C ILE A 107 12.53 -18.70 -15.37
N VAL A 108 12.06 -18.28 -16.53
CA VAL A 108 10.99 -17.31 -16.70
C VAL A 108 9.92 -17.81 -17.65
N SER A 109 8.71 -17.25 -17.56
CA SER A 109 7.60 -17.60 -18.43
C SER A 109 7.99 -17.58 -19.91
N PRO A 110 7.50 -18.54 -20.72
CA PRO A 110 7.71 -18.55 -22.17
C PRO A 110 7.26 -17.28 -22.89
N ALA A 111 6.30 -16.55 -22.31
CA ALA A 111 5.81 -15.27 -22.84
C ALA A 111 6.80 -14.12 -22.70
N TYR A 112 7.88 -14.26 -21.93
CA TYR A 112 8.85 -13.19 -21.72
C TYR A 112 9.96 -13.23 -22.78
N PHE A 113 10.52 -12.05 -23.06
CA PHE A 113 11.74 -11.94 -23.85
C PHE A 113 12.96 -12.05 -22.93
N VAL A 114 13.97 -12.78 -23.34
CA VAL A 114 15.27 -12.90 -22.69
C VAL A 114 16.37 -12.52 -23.67
N PHE A 115 17.26 -11.63 -23.25
CA PHE A 115 18.35 -11.15 -24.09
C PHE A 115 19.68 -11.14 -23.31
N ASN A 116 20.76 -11.49 -23.99
CA ASN A 116 22.07 -11.04 -23.59
C ASN A 116 22.11 -9.51 -23.78
N PHE A 117 22.56 -8.77 -22.77
CA PHE A 117 22.55 -7.31 -22.77
C PHE A 117 23.98 -6.78 -22.61
N ALA A 118 24.51 -6.21 -23.70
CA ALA A 118 25.87 -5.71 -23.76
C ALA A 118 25.92 -4.24 -23.28
N ILE A 119 25.91 -4.06 -21.96
CA ILE A 119 26.10 -2.77 -21.32
C ILE A 119 27.20 -2.89 -20.24
N ALA A 120 28.02 -1.86 -20.10
CA ALA A 120 29.15 -1.90 -19.19
C ALA A 120 28.71 -2.08 -17.72
N ASN A 121 27.70 -1.34 -17.27
CA ASN A 121 27.13 -1.46 -15.95
C ASN A 121 25.65 -1.88 -16.05
N ARG A 122 25.35 -3.10 -15.61
CA ARG A 122 24.00 -3.70 -15.66
C ARG A 122 23.01 -2.95 -14.79
N SER A 123 23.42 -2.46 -13.62
CA SER A 123 22.55 -1.69 -12.72
C SER A 123 22.18 -0.34 -13.33
N PHE A 124 23.10 0.32 -14.04
CA PHE A 124 22.78 1.50 -14.84
C PHE A 124 21.75 1.16 -15.92
N GLY A 125 22.00 0.10 -16.69
CA GLY A 125 21.08 -0.34 -17.74
C GLY A 125 19.67 -0.63 -17.21
N GLN A 126 19.56 -1.27 -16.06
CA GLN A 126 18.29 -1.51 -15.38
C GLN A 126 17.60 -0.20 -14.95
N ALA A 127 18.34 0.72 -14.34
CA ALA A 127 17.81 2.02 -13.93
C ALA A 127 17.34 2.85 -15.12
N LEU A 128 18.11 2.85 -16.23
CA LEU A 128 17.78 3.54 -17.47
C LEU A 128 16.48 2.97 -18.07
N LEU A 129 16.43 1.67 -18.36
CA LEU A 129 15.28 1.05 -19.05
C LEU A 129 13.98 1.11 -18.24
N ARG A 130 14.08 1.14 -16.90
CA ARG A 130 12.93 1.25 -16.00
C ARG A 130 12.60 2.69 -15.61
N SER A 131 13.37 3.67 -16.08
CA SER A 131 13.05 5.08 -15.85
C SER A 131 11.77 5.48 -16.60
N ARG A 132 11.04 6.44 -16.03
CA ARG A 132 9.73 6.87 -16.55
C ARG A 132 9.75 7.25 -18.04
N PRO A 133 10.76 7.98 -18.57
CA PRO A 133 10.83 8.28 -20.02
C PRO A 133 10.94 7.03 -20.88
N TYR A 134 11.77 6.06 -20.46
CA TYR A 134 11.95 4.82 -21.21
C TYR A 134 10.70 3.92 -21.14
N VAL A 135 10.08 3.79 -19.98
CA VAL A 135 8.82 3.03 -19.83
C VAL A 135 7.73 3.59 -20.74
N ALA A 136 7.60 4.92 -20.82
CA ALA A 136 6.66 5.56 -21.75
C ALA A 136 6.96 5.19 -23.22
N HIS A 137 8.24 5.12 -23.57
CA HIS A 137 8.67 4.77 -24.94
C HIS A 137 8.51 3.28 -25.26
N PHE A 138 8.70 2.40 -24.28
CA PHE A 138 8.30 0.99 -24.40
C PHE A 138 6.79 0.84 -24.61
N GLY A 139 5.99 1.73 -24.00
CA GLY A 139 4.55 1.82 -24.26
C GLY A 139 4.23 2.15 -25.71
N GLN A 140 4.94 3.13 -26.30
CA GLN A 140 4.78 3.47 -27.72
C GLN A 140 5.25 2.37 -28.69
N ALA A 141 6.19 1.52 -28.25
CA ALA A 141 6.67 0.36 -29.01
C ALA A 141 5.80 -0.89 -28.82
N SER A 142 4.70 -0.77 -28.08
CA SER A 142 3.75 -1.85 -27.81
C SER A 142 2.45 -1.63 -28.57
N ASP A 143 1.94 -2.68 -29.20
CA ASP A 143 0.70 -2.67 -29.99
C ASP A 143 -0.39 -3.49 -29.33
N GLY A 144 -1.65 -3.08 -29.47
CA GLY A 144 -2.80 -3.80 -28.95
C GLY A 144 -4.13 -3.14 -29.21
N VAL A 145 -5.19 -3.91 -29.42
CA VAL A 145 -6.54 -3.40 -29.76
C VAL A 145 -7.30 -2.91 -28.52
N ARG A 146 -7.00 -3.44 -27.33
CA ARG A 146 -7.70 -3.09 -26.08
C ARG A 146 -6.76 -2.35 -25.15
N VAL A 147 -7.29 -1.34 -24.48
CA VAL A 147 -6.55 -0.60 -23.43
C VAL A 147 -6.10 -1.58 -22.35
N GLY A 148 -4.80 -1.59 -22.05
CA GLY A 148 -4.19 -2.45 -21.05
C GLY A 148 -3.83 -3.88 -21.53
N GLN A 149 -4.08 -4.22 -22.80
CA GLN A 149 -3.68 -5.47 -23.43
C GLN A 149 -2.73 -5.19 -24.60
N TRP A 150 -1.60 -4.58 -24.31
CA TRP A 150 -0.58 -4.21 -25.30
C TRP A 150 0.61 -5.15 -25.19
N ASP A 151 1.05 -5.67 -26.33
CA ASP A 151 2.25 -6.51 -26.43
C ASP A 151 3.40 -5.71 -27.03
N LEU A 152 4.55 -5.75 -26.40
CA LEU A 152 5.77 -5.15 -26.91
C LEU A 152 6.20 -5.84 -28.20
N THR A 153 6.36 -5.05 -29.28
CA THR A 153 6.85 -5.57 -30.55
C THR A 153 8.38 -5.57 -30.58
N ILE A 154 8.97 -6.66 -31.09
CA ILE A 154 10.43 -6.74 -31.24
C ILE A 154 10.95 -5.63 -32.17
N ARG A 155 10.21 -5.32 -33.24
CA ARG A 155 10.59 -4.29 -34.21
C ARG A 155 10.65 -2.90 -33.54
N GLY A 156 9.60 -2.50 -32.83
CA GLY A 156 9.54 -1.21 -32.14
C GLY A 156 10.59 -1.11 -31.04
N MET A 157 10.72 -2.15 -30.20
CA MET A 157 11.71 -2.20 -29.12
C MET A 157 13.15 -2.04 -29.63
N ARG A 158 13.51 -2.69 -30.74
CA ARG A 158 14.87 -2.65 -31.29
C ARG A 158 15.30 -1.27 -31.78
N GLN A 159 14.39 -0.37 -32.04
CA GLN A 159 14.64 1.00 -32.50
C GLN A 159 14.75 2.02 -31.36
N ILE A 160 14.46 1.63 -30.11
CA ILE A 160 14.55 2.53 -28.96
C ILE A 160 15.99 3.01 -28.80
N PRO A 161 16.24 4.34 -28.82
CA PRO A 161 17.57 4.89 -28.59
C PRO A 161 17.96 4.75 -27.11
N ILE A 162 19.14 4.23 -26.87
CA ILE A 162 19.72 3.99 -25.54
C ILE A 162 20.88 4.96 -25.32
N LEU A 163 20.88 5.62 -24.18
CA LEU A 163 21.96 6.49 -23.74
C LEU A 163 23.08 5.64 -23.13
N LEU A 164 24.29 5.86 -23.59
CA LEU A 164 25.48 5.14 -23.15
C LEU A 164 26.53 6.14 -22.64
N PRO A 165 26.50 6.44 -21.34
CA PRO A 165 27.61 7.11 -20.69
C PRO A 165 28.89 6.27 -20.76
N PRO A 166 30.08 6.88 -20.65
CA PRO A 166 31.32 6.14 -20.38
C PRO A 166 31.18 5.22 -19.16
N PRO A 167 31.93 4.10 -19.08
CA PRO A 167 31.82 3.15 -17.96
C PRO A 167 31.95 3.80 -16.58
N ASP A 168 32.84 4.77 -16.43
CA ASP A 168 33.07 5.50 -15.17
C ASP A 168 31.84 6.35 -14.79
N ASP A 169 31.20 7.04 -15.77
CA ASP A 169 29.97 7.77 -15.54
C ASP A 169 28.82 6.81 -15.14
N GLN A 170 28.71 5.63 -15.78
CA GLN A 170 27.74 4.61 -15.41
C GLN A 170 27.91 4.16 -13.95
N ALA A 171 29.17 3.94 -13.54
CA ALA A 171 29.50 3.55 -12.16
C ALA A 171 29.18 4.67 -11.16
N ALA A 172 29.52 5.93 -11.49
CA ALA A 172 29.19 7.10 -10.68
C ALA A 172 27.67 7.28 -10.51
N ILE A 173 26.91 7.14 -11.61
CA ILE A 173 25.45 7.20 -11.60
C ILE A 173 24.85 6.12 -10.68
N VAL A 174 25.30 4.87 -10.79
CA VAL A 174 24.80 3.76 -9.97
C VAL A 174 25.10 4.00 -8.50
N ARG A 175 26.31 4.42 -8.16
CA ARG A 175 26.73 4.72 -6.78
C ARG A 175 25.84 5.82 -6.18
N PHE A 176 25.68 6.92 -6.91
CA PHE A 176 24.82 8.02 -6.46
C PHE A 176 23.36 7.59 -6.29
N LEU A 177 22.80 6.83 -7.24
CA LEU A 177 21.42 6.35 -7.16
C LEU A 177 21.20 5.38 -6.00
N ASN A 178 22.16 4.48 -5.72
CA ASN A 178 22.08 3.57 -4.59
C ASN A 178 22.08 4.33 -3.26
N TRP A 179 22.99 5.28 -3.10
CA TRP A 179 23.05 6.12 -1.92
C TRP A 179 21.76 6.96 -1.74
N SER A 180 21.35 7.69 -2.77
CA SER A 180 20.17 8.55 -2.71
C SER A 180 18.88 7.76 -2.43
N ASN A 181 18.71 6.59 -3.08
CA ASN A 181 17.61 5.69 -2.81
C ASN A 181 17.63 5.18 -1.37
N GLY A 182 18.81 4.85 -0.84
CA GLY A 182 18.99 4.46 0.56
C GLY A 182 18.55 5.55 1.53
N GLN A 183 18.96 6.80 1.30
CA GLN A 183 18.56 7.95 2.14
C GLN A 183 17.03 8.20 2.07
N LEU A 184 16.45 8.16 0.87
CA LEU A 184 15.01 8.33 0.69
C LEU A 184 14.22 7.21 1.39
N GLU A 185 14.66 5.96 1.28
CA GLU A 185 14.02 4.83 1.98
C GLU A 185 14.15 4.94 3.51
N LYS A 186 15.30 5.41 4.03
CA LYS A 186 15.45 5.70 5.47
C LYS A 186 14.44 6.76 5.91
N ALA A 187 14.32 7.87 5.16
CA ALA A 187 13.37 8.94 5.45
C ALA A 187 11.92 8.46 5.41
N ILE A 188 11.54 7.68 4.40
CA ILE A 188 10.19 7.10 4.27
C ILE A 188 9.89 6.15 5.45
N ARG A 189 10.83 5.29 5.82
CA ARG A 189 10.66 4.38 6.97
C ARG A 189 10.51 5.14 8.29
N ALA A 190 11.33 6.18 8.52
CA ALA A 190 11.20 7.02 9.70
C ALA A 190 9.83 7.67 9.79
N LYS A 191 9.33 8.26 8.69
CA LYS A 191 7.98 8.87 8.64
C LYS A 191 6.86 7.85 8.88
N ARG A 192 6.95 6.64 8.32
CA ARG A 192 6.00 5.55 8.59
C ARG A 192 5.99 5.16 10.07
N LYS A 193 7.16 5.09 10.71
CA LYS A 193 7.26 4.82 12.16
C LYS A 193 6.57 5.91 12.97
N VAL A 194 6.75 7.18 12.62
CA VAL A 194 6.04 8.30 13.27
C VAL A 194 4.52 8.18 13.09
N ILE A 195 4.03 7.86 11.89
CA ILE A 195 2.60 7.63 11.65
C ILE A 195 2.06 6.51 12.53
N THR A 196 2.80 5.40 12.67
CA THR A 196 2.40 4.29 13.56
C THR A 196 2.26 4.76 15.00
N LEU A 197 3.26 5.48 15.54
CA LEU A 197 3.23 6.00 16.90
C LEU A 197 2.10 7.01 17.14
N LEU A 198 1.83 7.87 16.15
CA LEU A 198 0.72 8.82 16.22
C LEU A 198 -0.65 8.11 16.23
N ASN A 199 -0.81 7.04 15.46
CA ASN A 199 -2.02 6.21 15.49
C ASN A 199 -2.17 5.49 16.84
N GLU A 200 -1.10 4.98 17.42
CA GLU A 200 -1.10 4.39 18.76
C GLU A 200 -1.48 5.43 19.82
N GLN A 201 -0.92 6.64 19.76
CA GLN A 201 -1.28 7.74 20.65
C GLN A 201 -2.77 8.11 20.53
N LYS A 202 -3.27 8.23 19.29
CA LYS A 202 -4.69 8.48 19.02
C LYS A 202 -5.58 7.40 19.65
N GLN A 203 -5.16 6.13 19.50
CA GLN A 203 -5.88 4.98 20.07
C GLN A 203 -5.92 5.02 21.61
N VAL A 204 -4.81 5.41 22.27
CA VAL A 204 -4.74 5.56 23.73
C VAL A 204 -5.68 6.67 24.21
N ILE A 205 -5.71 7.83 23.52
CA ILE A 205 -6.61 8.95 23.85
C ILE A 205 -8.07 8.46 23.80
N ILE A 206 -8.46 7.83 22.69
CA ILE A 206 -9.82 7.33 22.49
C ILE A 206 -10.17 6.29 23.57
N HIS A 207 -9.30 5.29 23.75
CA HIS A 207 -9.54 4.22 24.72
C HIS A 207 -9.72 4.75 26.13
N ARG A 208 -8.84 5.66 26.56
CA ARG A 208 -8.94 6.29 27.89
C ARG A 208 -10.26 7.04 28.05
N ALA A 209 -10.64 7.86 27.08
CA ALA A 209 -11.84 8.68 27.16
C ALA A 209 -13.12 7.82 27.26
N VAL A 210 -13.21 6.73 26.48
CA VAL A 210 -14.42 5.86 26.48
C VAL A 210 -14.46 4.82 27.61
N THR A 211 -13.35 4.66 28.37
CA THR A 211 -13.27 3.69 29.47
C THR A 211 -13.13 4.35 30.85
N ARG A 212 -12.48 5.51 30.94
CA ARG A 212 -12.15 6.21 32.19
C ARG A 212 -12.78 7.60 32.31
N GLY A 213 -13.45 8.07 31.25
CA GLY A 213 -13.95 9.44 31.18
C GLY A 213 -12.84 10.48 31.02
N LEU A 214 -13.22 11.73 31.19
CA LEU A 214 -12.34 12.88 30.98
C LEU A 214 -11.62 13.31 32.25
N ASP A 215 -12.28 13.19 33.42
CA ASP A 215 -11.75 13.65 34.71
C ASP A 215 -11.10 12.47 35.48
N PRO A 216 -9.76 12.50 35.67
CA PRO A 216 -9.05 11.44 36.38
C PRO A 216 -9.32 11.44 37.90
N SER A 217 -9.94 12.50 38.46
CA SER A 217 -10.24 12.62 39.90
C SER A 217 -11.52 11.90 40.30
N VAL A 218 -12.36 11.47 39.34
CA VAL A 218 -13.62 10.80 39.60
C VAL A 218 -13.35 9.40 40.21
N PRO A 219 -14.03 9.03 41.34
CA PRO A 219 -13.94 7.69 41.90
C PRO A 219 -14.33 6.62 40.88
N LEU A 220 -13.62 5.51 40.92
CA LEU A 220 -13.86 4.38 40.01
C LEU A 220 -14.61 3.24 40.72
N LYS A 221 -15.31 2.41 39.95
CA LYS A 221 -15.93 1.16 40.40
C LYS A 221 -15.65 0.05 39.39
N PRO A 222 -15.61 -1.22 39.80
CA PRO A 222 -15.52 -2.35 38.89
C PRO A 222 -16.67 -2.34 37.87
N SER A 223 -16.35 -2.43 36.59
CA SER A 223 -17.36 -2.47 35.51
C SER A 223 -18.13 -3.82 35.47
N GLY A 224 -17.56 -4.87 36.00
CA GLY A 224 -18.07 -6.23 35.82
C GLY A 224 -17.91 -6.77 34.41
N ILE A 225 -17.01 -6.12 33.62
CA ILE A 225 -16.56 -6.54 32.30
C ILE A 225 -15.06 -6.85 32.42
N PRO A 226 -14.64 -8.14 32.30
CA PRO A 226 -13.27 -8.56 32.66
C PRO A 226 -12.15 -7.77 31.95
N TRP A 227 -12.30 -7.46 30.66
CA TRP A 227 -11.29 -6.78 29.87
C TRP A 227 -11.31 -5.25 30.02
N LEU A 228 -12.40 -4.68 30.53
CA LEU A 228 -12.56 -3.22 30.67
C LEU A 228 -12.00 -2.70 32.01
N GLY A 229 -12.05 -3.51 33.05
CA GLY A 229 -11.63 -3.13 34.40
C GLY A 229 -12.58 -2.13 35.06
N ASP A 230 -12.01 -1.10 35.70
CA ASP A 230 -12.78 -0.08 36.43
C ASP A 230 -13.22 1.07 35.52
N ILE A 231 -14.43 1.59 35.83
CA ILE A 231 -15.05 2.74 35.12
C ILE A 231 -15.43 3.82 36.15
N PRO A 232 -15.73 5.06 35.75
CA PRO A 232 -16.25 6.10 36.63
C PRO A 232 -17.48 5.60 37.42
N GLN A 233 -17.53 5.95 38.72
CA GLN A 233 -18.53 5.44 39.63
C GLN A 233 -19.97 5.77 39.22
N HIS A 234 -20.17 6.92 38.56
CA HIS A 234 -21.49 7.40 38.13
C HIS A 234 -21.94 6.82 36.77
N TRP A 235 -21.07 6.08 36.04
CA TRP A 235 -21.46 5.44 34.78
C TRP A 235 -22.30 4.19 35.04
N GLU A 236 -23.28 3.93 34.16
CA GLU A 236 -24.06 2.69 34.18
C GLU A 236 -23.44 1.64 33.25
N VAL A 237 -23.58 0.36 33.58
CA VAL A 237 -23.22 -0.75 32.68
C VAL A 237 -24.49 -1.47 32.25
N ARG A 238 -24.74 -1.50 30.94
CA ARG A 238 -25.97 -2.06 30.38
C ARG A 238 -25.69 -2.91 29.15
N LYS A 239 -26.60 -3.87 28.88
CA LYS A 239 -26.51 -4.67 27.66
C LYS A 239 -27.00 -3.87 26.46
N LEU A 240 -26.32 -3.97 25.31
CA LEU A 240 -26.63 -3.22 24.05
C LEU A 240 -28.08 -3.43 23.62
N LYS A 241 -28.65 -4.60 23.75
CA LYS A 241 -30.06 -4.87 23.38
C LYS A 241 -31.08 -3.98 24.05
N PHE A 242 -30.76 -3.43 25.22
CA PHE A 242 -31.65 -2.50 25.91
C PHE A 242 -31.51 -1.07 25.43
N GLU A 243 -30.38 -0.71 24.84
CA GLU A 243 -30.05 0.64 24.42
C GLU A 243 -30.15 0.86 22.90
N MET A 244 -30.07 -0.24 22.12
CA MET A 244 -30.05 -0.20 20.67
C MET A 244 -31.13 -1.08 20.05
N ARG A 245 -31.61 -0.66 18.88
CA ARG A 245 -32.36 -1.52 17.95
C ARG A 245 -31.41 -1.94 16.85
N PHE A 246 -31.49 -3.21 16.43
CA PHE A 246 -30.65 -3.79 15.38
C PHE A 246 -31.54 -4.14 14.18
N CYS A 247 -31.10 -3.77 12.98
CA CYS A 247 -31.72 -4.21 11.75
C CYS A 247 -30.66 -4.85 10.86
N GLY A 248 -30.97 -6.03 10.32
CA GLY A 248 -30.12 -6.71 9.34
C GLY A 248 -30.45 -6.27 7.93
N GLY A 249 -29.49 -6.43 7.02
CA GLY A 249 -29.69 -6.20 5.61
C GLY A 249 -30.05 -7.47 4.83
N GLY A 250 -30.32 -7.29 3.55
CA GLY A 250 -30.59 -8.34 2.58
C GLY A 250 -30.06 -8.00 1.21
N THR A 251 -29.91 -9.00 0.34
CA THR A 251 -29.51 -8.81 -1.05
C THR A 251 -30.65 -9.12 -1.98
N PRO A 252 -31.18 -8.13 -2.72
CA PRO A 252 -32.12 -8.37 -3.80
C PRO A 252 -31.53 -9.31 -4.84
N SER A 253 -32.38 -10.11 -5.51
CA SER A 253 -31.92 -11.03 -6.55
C SER A 253 -31.11 -10.29 -7.60
N LYS A 254 -29.85 -10.69 -7.79
CA LYS A 254 -28.94 -10.13 -8.80
C LYS A 254 -29.39 -10.41 -10.23
N GLY A 255 -30.16 -11.49 -10.43
CA GLY A 255 -30.73 -11.86 -11.74
C GLY A 255 -31.89 -10.97 -12.16
N ASN A 256 -32.50 -10.21 -11.23
CA ASN A 256 -33.59 -9.30 -11.56
C ASN A 256 -33.06 -7.86 -11.70
N LEU A 257 -32.79 -7.47 -12.92
CA LEU A 257 -32.25 -6.14 -13.25
C LEU A 257 -33.16 -4.99 -12.83
N SER A 258 -34.51 -5.22 -12.67
CA SER A 258 -35.43 -4.18 -12.21
C SER A 258 -35.26 -3.79 -10.74
N TYR A 259 -34.44 -4.51 -9.98
CA TYR A 259 -34.13 -4.19 -8.60
C TYR A 259 -32.93 -3.27 -8.43
N TRP A 260 -32.10 -3.13 -9.47
CA TRP A 260 -30.83 -2.43 -9.43
C TRP A 260 -30.85 -1.11 -10.19
N ASN A 261 -29.84 -0.26 -9.95
CA ASN A 261 -29.67 1.06 -10.58
C ASN A 261 -30.84 2.03 -10.28
N GLY A 262 -31.46 1.91 -9.08
CA GLY A 262 -32.43 2.85 -8.56
C GLY A 262 -31.81 4.08 -7.89
N LEU A 263 -32.55 4.70 -6.97
CA LEU A 263 -32.12 5.90 -6.24
C LEU A 263 -31.74 5.62 -4.79
N ILE A 264 -32.00 4.42 -4.27
CA ILE A 264 -31.75 4.07 -2.87
C ILE A 264 -30.34 3.49 -2.76
N PRO A 265 -29.42 4.13 -2.02
CA PRO A 265 -28.09 3.60 -1.78
C PRO A 265 -28.14 2.24 -1.09
N TRP A 266 -27.42 1.25 -1.62
CA TRP A 266 -27.35 -0.09 -1.04
C TRP A 266 -25.95 -0.37 -0.50
N VAL A 267 -25.82 -0.25 0.83
CA VAL A 267 -24.53 -0.31 1.53
C VAL A 267 -24.04 -1.74 1.66
N SER A 268 -22.80 -1.94 1.33
CA SER A 268 -22.07 -3.19 1.47
C SER A 268 -20.71 -2.94 2.15
N PRO A 269 -19.95 -3.96 2.58
CA PRO A 269 -18.62 -3.77 3.16
C PRO A 269 -17.64 -2.97 2.28
N LYS A 270 -17.87 -2.91 0.96
CA LYS A 270 -17.03 -2.12 0.02
C LYS A 270 -17.15 -0.61 0.24
N ASP A 271 -18.30 -0.17 0.74
CA ASP A 271 -18.63 1.24 0.91
C ASP A 271 -18.12 1.78 2.26
N MET A 272 -17.79 0.88 3.22
CA MET A 272 -17.38 1.21 4.58
C MET A 272 -15.91 1.70 4.69
N LYS A 273 -15.52 2.61 3.80
CA LYS A 273 -14.17 3.21 3.76
C LYS A 273 -14.07 4.55 4.49
N THR A 274 -15.21 5.14 4.81
CA THR A 274 -15.33 6.44 5.47
C THR A 274 -16.23 6.33 6.70
N GLU A 275 -16.11 7.26 7.63
CA GLU A 275 -16.93 7.31 8.84
C GLU A 275 -18.37 7.77 8.57
N ILE A 276 -18.62 8.36 7.41
CA ILE A 276 -19.94 8.90 7.01
C ILE A 276 -20.27 8.35 5.64
N ILE A 277 -21.42 7.68 5.52
CA ILE A 277 -21.98 7.21 4.25
C ILE A 277 -22.95 8.27 3.72
N ARG A 278 -22.58 8.82 2.56
CA ARG A 278 -23.40 9.80 1.80
C ARG A 278 -24.04 9.16 0.59
N ASP A 279 -23.31 8.21 0.00
CA ASP A 279 -23.68 7.49 -1.22
C ASP A 279 -22.94 6.16 -1.29
N THR A 280 -23.32 5.26 -2.19
CA THR A 280 -22.77 3.91 -2.36
C THR A 280 -22.48 3.61 -3.83
N ILE A 281 -21.68 2.56 -4.06
CA ILE A 281 -21.38 2.10 -5.42
C ILE A 281 -22.63 1.52 -6.09
N ASP A 282 -23.40 0.71 -5.34
CA ASP A 282 -24.58 0.02 -5.85
C ASP A 282 -25.84 0.70 -5.29
N HIS A 283 -26.87 0.81 -6.13
CA HIS A 283 -28.17 1.37 -5.78
C HIS A 283 -29.29 0.39 -6.11
N ILE A 284 -30.38 0.45 -5.35
CA ILE A 284 -31.57 -0.37 -5.56
C ILE A 284 -32.81 0.49 -5.77
N THR A 285 -33.86 -0.13 -6.31
CA THR A 285 -35.14 0.49 -6.54
C THR A 285 -36.07 0.29 -5.34
N GLU A 286 -37.13 1.13 -5.22
CA GLU A 286 -38.24 0.93 -4.25
C GLU A 286 -38.87 -0.46 -4.41
N ARG A 287 -38.97 -0.94 -5.64
CA ARG A 287 -39.47 -2.28 -5.94
C ARG A 287 -38.62 -3.37 -5.32
N ALA A 288 -37.30 -3.19 -5.30
CA ALA A 288 -36.40 -4.12 -4.63
C ALA A 288 -36.63 -4.17 -3.12
N VAL A 289 -36.88 -3.02 -2.48
CA VAL A 289 -37.22 -2.95 -1.06
C VAL A 289 -38.55 -3.66 -0.78
N ALA A 290 -39.57 -3.42 -1.60
CA ALA A 290 -40.89 -4.01 -1.40
C ALA A 290 -40.95 -5.51 -1.67
N GLN A 291 -40.07 -6.07 -2.52
CA GLN A 291 -40.14 -7.44 -3.01
C GLN A 291 -38.95 -8.32 -2.63
N SER A 292 -38.06 -7.84 -1.79
CA SER A 292 -36.90 -8.61 -1.31
C SER A 292 -36.80 -8.59 0.22
N SER A 293 -35.78 -9.27 0.74
CA SER A 293 -35.49 -9.31 2.18
C SER A 293 -34.69 -8.09 2.69
N THR A 294 -34.42 -7.12 1.81
CA THR A 294 -33.71 -5.91 2.22
C THR A 294 -34.64 -4.95 2.95
N ASN A 295 -34.10 -4.20 3.91
CA ASN A 295 -34.85 -3.25 4.71
C ASN A 295 -34.27 -1.85 4.52
N LEU A 296 -35.13 -0.83 4.56
CA LEU A 296 -34.73 0.56 4.65
C LEU A 296 -34.25 0.89 6.06
N VAL A 297 -33.20 1.65 6.14
CA VAL A 297 -32.57 2.12 7.36
C VAL A 297 -32.59 3.64 7.35
N PRO A 298 -33.14 4.29 8.39
CA PRO A 298 -33.27 5.75 8.41
C PRO A 298 -31.91 6.45 8.48
N ALA A 299 -31.87 7.67 7.95
CA ALA A 299 -30.74 8.56 8.14
C ALA A 299 -30.38 8.72 9.63
N GLY A 300 -29.08 8.91 9.92
CA GLY A 300 -28.57 9.00 11.28
C GLY A 300 -28.27 7.65 11.93
N SER A 301 -28.52 6.52 11.28
CA SER A 301 -28.21 5.18 11.81
C SER A 301 -26.71 4.90 11.77
N LEU A 302 -26.21 4.16 12.76
CA LEU A 302 -24.85 3.60 12.75
C LEU A 302 -24.87 2.29 11.98
N LEU A 303 -24.06 2.18 10.96
CA LEU A 303 -23.90 0.98 10.12
C LEU A 303 -22.64 0.23 10.55
N MET A 304 -22.68 -1.09 10.54
CA MET A 304 -21.56 -1.94 10.94
C MET A 304 -21.44 -3.16 10.03
N VAL A 305 -20.20 -3.48 9.65
CA VAL A 305 -19.89 -4.75 8.98
C VAL A 305 -19.98 -5.88 9.99
N VAL A 306 -20.78 -6.90 9.68
CA VAL A 306 -20.94 -8.06 10.56
C VAL A 306 -20.42 -9.37 9.96
N ARG A 307 -20.09 -9.40 8.67
CA ARG A 307 -19.46 -10.55 8.01
C ARG A 307 -18.54 -10.10 6.89
N SER A 308 -17.26 -10.31 7.06
CA SER A 308 -16.24 -10.02 6.04
C SER A 308 -14.86 -10.43 6.56
N GLY A 309 -13.91 -10.76 5.68
CA GLY A 309 -12.50 -10.95 6.05
C GLY A 309 -11.83 -9.73 6.70
N ILE A 310 -12.39 -8.52 6.57
CA ILE A 310 -11.88 -7.31 7.24
C ILE A 310 -11.98 -7.39 8.78
N LEU A 311 -12.94 -8.20 9.30
CA LEU A 311 -13.12 -8.42 10.74
C LEU A 311 -11.96 -9.15 11.41
N GLN A 312 -10.98 -9.66 10.65
CA GLN A 312 -9.71 -10.11 11.20
C GLN A 312 -8.86 -8.96 11.77
N ARG A 313 -9.15 -7.71 11.39
CA ARG A 313 -8.30 -6.54 11.71
C ARG A 313 -9.06 -5.41 12.37
N THR A 314 -10.31 -5.18 11.98
CA THR A 314 -11.09 -3.99 12.37
C THR A 314 -12.58 -4.25 12.31
N ILE A 315 -13.36 -3.45 13.06
CA ILE A 315 -14.83 -3.39 13.01
C ILE A 315 -15.24 -2.12 12.26
N PRO A 316 -15.45 -2.17 10.94
CA PRO A 316 -15.87 -0.97 10.21
C PRO A 316 -17.25 -0.50 10.66
N VAL A 317 -17.31 0.74 11.15
CA VAL A 317 -18.54 1.42 11.52
C VAL A 317 -18.60 2.78 10.84
N ALA A 318 -19.79 3.15 10.36
CA ALA A 318 -20.03 4.44 9.74
C ALA A 318 -21.46 4.91 10.01
N LYS A 319 -21.69 6.24 10.04
CA LYS A 319 -23.01 6.84 10.17
C LYS A 319 -23.60 7.16 8.80
N SER A 320 -24.83 6.74 8.54
CA SER A 320 -25.55 7.16 7.31
C SER A 320 -26.13 8.55 7.51
N ILE A 321 -26.01 9.43 6.52
CA ILE A 321 -26.66 10.75 6.53
C ILE A 321 -27.91 10.80 5.64
N CYS A 322 -28.18 9.74 4.92
CA CYS A 322 -29.37 9.52 4.12
C CYS A 322 -30.02 8.18 4.46
N GLU A 323 -31.24 7.97 4.02
CA GLU A 323 -31.87 6.67 4.08
C GLU A 323 -31.17 5.71 3.14
N VAL A 324 -30.88 4.49 3.62
CA VAL A 324 -30.10 3.49 2.90
C VAL A 324 -30.72 2.10 3.05
N ALA A 325 -30.39 1.20 2.14
CA ALA A 325 -30.61 -0.23 2.32
C ALA A 325 -29.27 -0.94 2.58
N LEU A 326 -29.29 -2.11 3.21
CA LEU A 326 -28.08 -2.84 3.58
C LEU A 326 -28.04 -4.20 2.92
N ASN A 327 -26.83 -4.67 2.61
CA ASN A 327 -26.64 -6.07 2.25
C ASN A 327 -26.66 -6.99 3.50
N GLN A 328 -26.68 -8.30 3.30
CA GLN A 328 -26.75 -9.29 4.40
C GLN A 328 -25.50 -9.31 5.31
N ASP A 329 -24.38 -8.72 4.89
CA ASP A 329 -23.12 -8.67 5.63
C ASP A 329 -23.01 -7.44 6.54
N MET A 330 -24.09 -6.64 6.56
CA MET A 330 -24.20 -5.39 7.31
C MET A 330 -25.32 -5.45 8.36
N LYS A 331 -25.18 -4.68 9.43
CA LYS A 331 -26.24 -4.33 10.36
C LYS A 331 -26.31 -2.83 10.57
N SER A 332 -27.51 -2.32 10.82
CA SER A 332 -27.70 -0.98 11.36
C SER A 332 -28.08 -1.03 12.83
N LEU A 333 -27.67 0.00 13.53
CA LEU A 333 -27.99 0.26 14.93
C LEU A 333 -28.62 1.63 15.04
N THR A 334 -29.76 1.70 15.76
CA THR A 334 -30.42 2.95 16.11
C THR A 334 -30.56 3.04 17.62
N SER A 335 -30.33 4.21 18.18
CA SER A 335 -30.38 4.43 19.63
C SER A 335 -31.81 4.41 20.15
N LYS A 336 -32.00 3.95 21.41
CA LYS A 336 -33.25 4.09 22.16
C LYS A 336 -33.23 5.32 23.10
N GLY A 337 -32.21 6.21 22.95
CA GLY A 337 -32.16 7.52 23.58
C GLY A 337 -31.10 7.73 24.66
N ARG A 338 -30.58 6.66 25.30
CA ARG A 338 -29.56 6.78 26.36
C ARG A 338 -28.13 6.69 25.87
N LEU A 339 -27.89 5.96 24.80
CA LEU A 339 -26.57 5.75 24.21
C LEU A 339 -26.50 6.48 22.87
N ASP A 340 -25.67 7.49 22.79
CA ASP A 340 -25.40 8.23 21.55
C ASP A 340 -24.66 7.34 20.54
N LEU A 341 -25.01 7.43 19.26
CA LEU A 341 -24.44 6.58 18.21
C LEU A 341 -22.99 6.95 17.85
N ASP A 342 -22.66 8.22 17.90
CA ASP A 342 -21.29 8.68 17.64
C ASP A 342 -20.36 8.31 18.80
N TYR A 343 -20.87 8.42 20.07
CA TYR A 343 -20.16 7.91 21.23
C TYR A 343 -19.95 6.40 21.15
N PHE A 344 -20.99 5.64 20.76
CA PHE A 344 -20.85 4.18 20.62
C PHE A 344 -19.88 3.79 19.49
N ALA A 345 -19.88 4.52 18.38
CA ALA A 345 -18.87 4.33 17.34
C ALA A 345 -17.44 4.61 17.86
N LEU A 346 -17.29 5.65 18.68
CA LEU A 346 -16.02 5.96 19.33
C LEU A 346 -15.61 4.87 20.33
N PHE A 347 -16.55 4.33 21.11
CA PHE A 347 -16.32 3.19 22.01
C PHE A 347 -15.86 1.95 21.25
N ILE A 348 -16.53 1.61 20.13
CA ILE A 348 -16.09 0.51 19.26
C ILE A 348 -14.64 0.72 18.82
N ARG A 349 -14.28 1.89 18.33
CA ARG A 349 -12.91 2.22 17.91
C ARG A 349 -11.90 2.15 19.06
N GLY A 350 -12.29 2.63 20.23
CA GLY A 350 -11.44 2.61 21.42
C GLY A 350 -11.16 1.22 21.98
N CYS A 351 -12.10 0.30 21.80
CA CYS A 351 -12.06 -1.06 22.37
C CYS A 351 -12.05 -2.16 21.29
N GLU A 352 -11.68 -1.83 20.06
CA GLU A 352 -11.87 -2.66 18.87
C GLU A 352 -11.33 -4.08 19.01
N LYS A 353 -10.09 -4.24 19.49
CA LYS A 353 -9.45 -5.56 19.64
C LYS A 353 -10.21 -6.48 20.60
N GLN A 354 -10.66 -5.92 21.71
CA GLN A 354 -11.41 -6.65 22.72
C GLN A 354 -12.79 -7.03 22.22
N LEU A 355 -13.47 -6.10 21.55
CA LEU A 355 -14.80 -6.31 20.98
C LEU A 355 -14.77 -7.33 19.84
N LEU A 356 -13.75 -7.32 18.97
CA LEU A 356 -13.56 -8.34 17.95
C LEU A 356 -13.47 -9.74 18.60
N HIS A 357 -12.65 -9.87 19.66
CA HIS A 357 -12.50 -11.14 20.36
C HIS A 357 -13.82 -11.62 20.99
N GLU A 358 -14.62 -10.71 21.54
CA GLU A 358 -15.91 -11.06 22.16
C GLU A 358 -17.03 -11.34 21.13
N TRP A 359 -17.03 -10.64 19.99
CA TRP A 359 -18.13 -10.68 19.06
C TRP A 359 -17.97 -11.71 17.95
N THR A 360 -16.74 -12.17 17.67
CA THR A 360 -16.48 -13.15 16.62
C THR A 360 -16.47 -14.57 17.15
N LYS A 361 -16.95 -15.48 16.31
CA LYS A 361 -16.88 -16.91 16.58
C LYS A 361 -15.55 -17.45 16.03
N GLN A 362 -14.77 -18.08 16.90
CA GLN A 362 -13.52 -18.72 16.47
C GLN A 362 -13.79 -19.94 15.56
N GLY A 363 -12.99 -20.06 14.49
CA GLY A 363 -13.03 -21.22 13.59
C GLY A 363 -14.03 -21.16 12.44
N ALA A 364 -14.61 -19.99 12.15
CA ALA A 364 -15.45 -19.80 10.96
C ALA A 364 -14.61 -19.60 9.69
N THR A 365 -15.08 -20.10 8.53
CA THR A 365 -14.44 -19.91 7.23
C THR A 365 -14.36 -18.44 6.81
N VAL A 366 -15.31 -17.62 7.26
CA VAL A 366 -15.34 -16.15 7.12
C VAL A 366 -15.69 -15.55 8.46
N GLU A 367 -14.88 -14.61 8.93
CA GLU A 367 -15.11 -13.91 10.19
C GLU A 367 -16.49 -13.25 10.21
N SER A 368 -17.25 -13.51 11.28
CA SER A 368 -18.57 -12.95 11.47
C SER A 368 -18.81 -12.52 12.93
N ILE A 369 -19.49 -11.39 13.07
CA ILE A 369 -19.98 -10.90 14.35
C ILE A 369 -21.34 -11.55 14.63
N GLU A 370 -21.39 -12.36 15.70
CA GLU A 370 -22.60 -13.07 16.11
C GLU A 370 -23.57 -12.12 16.82
N HIS A 371 -24.80 -12.07 16.32
CA HIS A 371 -25.83 -11.18 16.89
C HIS A 371 -26.05 -11.40 18.39
N HIS A 372 -25.98 -12.64 18.83
CA HIS A 372 -26.17 -12.99 20.25
C HIS A 372 -25.08 -12.34 21.13
N TYR A 373 -23.82 -12.40 20.70
CA TYR A 373 -22.71 -11.79 21.44
C TYR A 373 -22.82 -10.28 21.42
N LEU A 374 -22.96 -9.67 20.23
CA LEU A 374 -23.12 -8.23 20.07
C LEU A 374 -24.28 -7.68 20.92
N SER A 375 -25.46 -8.28 20.84
CA SER A 375 -26.67 -7.77 21.52
C SER A 375 -26.62 -7.93 23.05
N ASN A 376 -25.88 -8.90 23.56
CA ASN A 376 -25.72 -9.15 25.01
C ASN A 376 -24.43 -8.50 25.56
N THR A 377 -23.59 -7.90 24.74
CA THR A 377 -22.41 -7.17 25.23
C THR A 377 -22.81 -6.08 26.21
N LYS A 378 -22.14 -6.07 27.35
CA LYS A 378 -22.23 -5.00 28.33
C LYS A 378 -21.36 -3.84 27.92
N VAL A 379 -21.90 -2.62 27.94
CA VAL A 379 -21.18 -1.40 27.63
C VAL A 379 -21.31 -0.38 28.74
N PRO A 380 -20.27 0.40 29.05
CA PRO A 380 -20.36 1.51 29.97
C PRO A 380 -21.11 2.67 29.30
N ILE A 381 -22.04 3.27 30.01
CA ILE A 381 -22.89 4.34 29.50
C ILE A 381 -22.72 5.56 30.43
N PRO A 382 -21.97 6.57 29.99
CA PRO A 382 -21.96 7.87 30.65
C PRO A 382 -23.32 8.57 30.55
N PRO A 383 -23.61 9.57 31.39
CA PRO A 383 -24.69 10.51 31.15
C PRO A 383 -24.59 11.12 29.74
N ILE A 384 -25.74 11.38 29.09
CA ILE A 384 -25.76 11.82 27.67
C ILE A 384 -24.95 13.10 27.41
N GLN A 385 -24.92 14.02 28.37
CA GLN A 385 -24.11 15.23 28.29
C GLN A 385 -22.60 14.93 28.32
N GLU A 386 -22.19 13.96 29.14
CA GLU A 386 -20.78 13.53 29.21
C GLU A 386 -20.35 12.78 27.95
N GLN A 387 -21.27 11.99 27.33
CA GLN A 387 -20.99 11.37 26.04
C GLN A 387 -20.61 12.43 24.99
N GLN A 388 -21.36 13.55 24.95
CA GLN A 388 -21.06 14.64 24.03
C GLN A 388 -19.74 15.33 24.37
N GLN A 389 -19.45 15.57 25.66
CA GLN A 389 -18.19 16.14 26.08
C GLN A 389 -16.99 15.26 25.70
N ILE A 390 -17.14 13.93 25.85
CA ILE A 390 -16.13 12.96 25.42
C ILE A 390 -15.89 13.06 23.92
N LEU A 391 -16.95 13.13 23.11
CA LEU A 391 -16.83 13.29 21.65
C LEU A 391 -16.07 14.57 21.29
N ASP A 392 -16.45 15.70 21.87
CA ASP A 392 -15.87 17.02 21.59
C ASP A 392 -14.40 17.08 22.00
N GLN A 393 -14.06 16.56 23.20
CA GLN A 393 -12.68 16.56 23.67
C GLN A 393 -11.79 15.62 22.84
N VAL A 394 -12.24 14.38 22.58
CA VAL A 394 -11.48 13.44 21.74
C VAL A 394 -11.29 14.00 20.34
N ALA A 395 -12.30 14.63 19.74
CA ALA A 395 -12.17 15.30 18.46
C ALA A 395 -11.10 16.41 18.50
N GLY A 396 -11.13 17.24 19.55
CA GLY A 396 -10.13 18.30 19.75
C GLY A 396 -8.70 17.76 19.91
N GLU A 397 -8.51 16.73 20.76
CA GLU A 397 -7.18 16.15 21.01
C GLU A 397 -6.64 15.36 19.82
N THR A 398 -7.50 14.70 19.04
CA THR A 398 -7.09 13.86 17.91
C THR A 398 -6.97 14.61 16.57
N ALA A 399 -7.58 15.78 16.43
CA ALA A 399 -7.52 16.59 15.20
C ALA A 399 -6.08 16.96 14.80
N PRO A 400 -5.21 17.50 15.72
CA PRO A 400 -3.82 17.80 15.37
C PRO A 400 -3.02 16.55 15.00
N ILE A 401 -3.28 15.41 15.65
CA ILE A 401 -2.64 14.13 15.34
C ILE A 401 -3.04 13.68 13.93
N THR A 402 -4.32 13.73 13.59
CA THR A 402 -4.85 13.36 12.27
C THR A 402 -4.26 14.26 11.17
N THR A 403 -4.13 15.56 11.44
CA THR A 403 -3.49 16.52 10.54
C THR A 403 -2.00 16.19 10.33
N ALA A 404 -1.28 15.86 11.40
CA ALA A 404 0.12 15.45 11.31
C ALA A 404 0.30 14.16 10.50
N ILE A 405 -0.55 13.14 10.71
CA ILE A 405 -0.55 11.90 9.93
C ILE A 405 -0.73 12.19 8.44
N SER A 406 -1.77 12.95 8.07
CA SER A 406 -2.04 13.31 6.67
C SER A 406 -0.87 14.08 6.03
N ARG A 407 -0.20 14.95 6.80
CA ARG A 407 1.00 15.64 6.34
C ARG A 407 2.16 14.67 6.08
N PHE A 408 2.44 13.73 6.98
CA PHE A 408 3.49 12.73 6.77
C PHE A 408 3.18 11.78 5.60
N GLU A 409 1.92 11.38 5.41
CA GLU A 409 1.50 10.60 4.25
C GLU A 409 1.77 11.36 2.94
N ARG A 410 1.42 12.65 2.90
CA ARG A 410 1.70 13.50 1.75
C ARG A 410 3.20 13.68 1.50
N GLU A 411 4.00 13.84 2.54
CA GLU A 411 5.46 13.93 2.43
C GLU A 411 6.07 12.64 1.89
N ILE A 412 5.55 11.45 2.28
CA ILE A 412 5.96 10.15 1.73
C ILE A 412 5.65 10.06 0.23
N GLU A 413 4.48 10.52 -0.21
CA GLU A 413 4.14 10.56 -1.64
C GLU A 413 5.10 11.46 -2.42
N LEU A 414 5.39 12.64 -1.92
CA LEU A 414 6.34 13.57 -2.54
C LEU A 414 7.76 13.00 -2.60
N LEU A 415 8.22 12.29 -1.56
CA LEU A 415 9.52 11.62 -1.57
C LEU A 415 9.59 10.51 -2.64
N ARG A 416 8.51 9.76 -2.84
CA ARG A 416 8.42 8.74 -3.90
C ARG A 416 8.42 9.36 -5.30
N GLU A 417 7.67 10.45 -5.48
CA GLU A 417 7.66 11.19 -6.73
C GLU A 417 9.04 11.77 -7.04
N TYR A 418 9.66 12.40 -6.04
CA TYR A 418 11.01 12.93 -6.12
C TYR A 418 12.02 11.86 -6.53
N ARG A 419 12.00 10.67 -5.89
CA ARG A 419 12.84 9.53 -6.27
C ARG A 419 12.69 9.17 -7.74
N THR A 420 11.44 9.07 -8.20
CA THR A 420 11.14 8.70 -9.59
C THR A 420 11.70 9.72 -10.58
N ARG A 421 11.56 11.00 -10.26
CA ARG A 421 12.09 12.10 -11.07
C ARG A 421 13.61 12.14 -11.03
N LEU A 422 14.21 12.04 -9.86
CA LEU A 422 15.67 12.03 -9.68
C LEU A 422 16.33 10.93 -10.51
N VAL A 423 15.82 9.70 -10.41
CA VAL A 423 16.30 8.58 -11.22
C VAL A 423 16.23 8.92 -12.71
N ALA A 424 15.08 9.41 -13.18
CA ALA A 424 14.92 9.77 -14.58
C ALA A 424 15.90 10.87 -15.04
N ASP A 425 16.07 11.94 -14.26
CA ASP A 425 16.93 13.06 -14.62
C ASP A 425 18.42 12.68 -14.61
N VAL A 426 18.83 11.82 -13.67
CA VAL A 426 20.22 11.31 -13.59
C VAL A 426 20.54 10.37 -14.75
N VAL A 427 19.70 9.35 -15.00
CA VAL A 427 19.99 8.35 -16.05
C VAL A 427 19.82 8.90 -17.47
N THR A 428 19.10 10.02 -17.62
CA THR A 428 18.98 10.69 -18.93
C THR A 428 19.99 11.83 -19.12
N GLY A 429 20.91 12.03 -18.17
CA GLY A 429 22.00 13.00 -18.28
C GLY A 429 21.58 14.45 -18.07
N LYS A 430 20.44 14.72 -17.43
CA LYS A 430 20.06 16.09 -17.08
C LYS A 430 20.80 16.62 -15.87
N LEU A 431 21.25 15.72 -14.98
CA LEU A 431 21.99 16.03 -13.76
C LEU A 431 23.32 15.32 -13.76
N ASP A 432 24.40 16.08 -13.53
CA ASP A 432 25.76 15.55 -13.35
C ASP A 432 25.95 15.12 -11.89
N VAL A 433 26.22 13.84 -11.68
CA VAL A 433 26.37 13.25 -10.35
C VAL A 433 27.81 12.81 -10.04
N ARG A 434 28.77 13.07 -10.95
CA ARG A 434 30.14 12.57 -10.83
C ARG A 434 30.83 13.09 -9.57
N GLU A 435 30.82 14.42 -9.37
CA GLU A 435 31.39 15.04 -8.16
C GLU A 435 30.71 14.56 -6.87
N ALA A 436 29.39 14.41 -6.90
CA ALA A 436 28.66 13.87 -5.77
C ALA A 436 29.03 12.41 -5.47
N ALA A 437 29.20 11.60 -6.50
CA ALA A 437 29.57 10.19 -6.37
C ALA A 437 31.03 9.97 -5.89
N GLU A 438 31.94 10.90 -6.21
CA GLU A 438 33.32 10.91 -5.68
C GLU A 438 33.32 11.14 -4.18
N LYS A 439 32.57 12.13 -3.69
CA LYS A 439 32.46 12.42 -2.25
C LYS A 439 31.93 11.24 -1.45
N LEU A 440 31.06 10.41 -2.06
CA LEU A 440 30.55 9.18 -1.41
C LEU A 440 31.60 8.08 -1.26
N LEU A 441 32.64 8.05 -2.10
CA LEU A 441 33.76 7.11 -1.92
C LEU A 441 34.58 7.47 -0.69
N ASP A 442 34.81 8.76 -0.48
CA ASP A 442 35.56 9.24 0.67
C ASP A 442 34.84 8.96 1.99
N GLU A 443 33.48 9.15 2.03
CA GLU A 443 32.67 8.83 3.20
C GLU A 443 32.68 7.33 3.54
N VAL A 444 32.60 6.43 2.56
CA VAL A 444 32.62 4.97 2.79
C VAL A 444 33.99 4.54 3.34
N GLN A 445 35.07 5.05 2.77
CA GLN A 445 36.41 4.75 3.26
C GLN A 445 36.62 5.24 4.70
N THR A 446 36.08 6.40 5.05
CA THR A 446 36.16 6.94 6.41
C THR A 446 35.38 6.08 7.41
N LEU A 447 34.19 5.59 7.06
CA LEU A 447 33.39 4.72 7.91
C LEU A 447 34.02 3.33 8.11
N GLU A 448 34.60 2.75 7.06
CA GLU A 448 35.33 1.48 7.17
C GLU A 448 36.57 1.60 8.10
N PHE A 449 37.25 2.74 8.06
CA PHE A 449 38.36 3.03 8.98
C PHE A 449 37.89 3.24 10.43
N GLU A 450 36.70 3.85 10.64
CA GLU A 450 36.18 4.03 11.99
C GLU A 450 35.68 2.71 12.59
N ASP A 451 35.01 1.85 11.80
CA ASP A 451 34.56 0.52 12.23
C ASP A 451 35.76 -0.41 12.54
N ASP A 452 36.84 -0.35 11.75
CA ASP A 452 38.08 -1.09 12.02
C ASP A 452 38.78 -0.58 13.29
N LEU A 453 38.73 0.72 13.59
CA LEU A 453 39.30 1.28 14.83
C LEU A 453 38.46 0.89 16.05
N VAL A 454 37.14 0.87 15.95
CA VAL A 454 36.23 0.43 17.04
C VAL A 454 36.43 -1.07 17.32
N ALA A 455 36.58 -1.90 16.27
CA ALA A 455 36.86 -3.33 16.42
C ALA A 455 38.23 -3.61 17.08
N LEU A 456 39.25 -2.76 16.83
CA LEU A 456 40.56 -2.85 17.47
C LEU A 456 40.55 -2.40 18.93
N GLU A 457 39.63 -1.46 19.31
CA GLU A 457 39.49 -1.06 20.72
C GLU A 457 38.72 -2.10 21.55
N GLU A 458 37.75 -2.81 20.98
CA GLU A 458 37.00 -3.88 21.65
C GLU A 458 37.88 -5.14 21.90
N ASP A 459 38.83 -5.43 21.02
CA ASP A 459 39.78 -6.55 21.19
C ASP A 459 40.85 -6.28 22.28
N VAL A 460 41.08 -5.03 22.65
CA VAL A 460 42.05 -4.66 23.72
C VAL A 460 41.40 -4.71 25.10
N ASP A 461 40.10 -4.57 25.23
CA ASP A 461 39.38 -4.58 26.53
C ASP A 461 39.00 -6.00 27.01
N CYS A 462 39.20 -7.04 26.16
CA CYS A 462 38.98 -8.47 26.53
C CYS A 462 40.26 -9.22 27.01
N SER A 463 41.38 -8.51 27.21
CA SER A 463 42.67 -9.11 27.61
C SER A 463 43.28 -8.49 28.86
N LEU A 464 42.47 -8.05 29.83
CA LEU A 464 42.89 -7.70 31.17
C LEU A 464 42.10 -8.43 32.25
#